data_887e8cf39aa72f3f38beed2bc40ee27f
#
_entry.id   887e8cf39aa72f3f38beed2bc40ee27f
#
_cell.length_a   1.000
_cell.length_b   1.000
_cell.length_c   1.000
_cell.angle_alpha   90.00
_cell.angle_beta   90.00
_cell.angle_gamma   90.00
#
_symmetry.space_group_name_H-M   'P 1'
#
loop_
_entity.id
_entity.type
_entity.pdbx_description
1 polymer ?
#
loop_
_entity_poly.entity_id
_entity_poly.type
_entity_poly.pdbx_seq_one_letter_code
_entity_poly.pdbx_strand_id
1 'polypeptide(L)'
;MENNEDLIKELITLLANDRWHEEDINEISETVTSAYNDPEAYIDSDEGAEMAWLLEVDPEGIPTWVIFNELFDVFVVCDKIDELHEQIQEVFPEAPVPDFPYGQFPGTPDYFIWLDKLLKGTPPGYQLISFGDSYGDNLQGLIVSRADTERIMHLCKTLNIKASKSMLD
;
A
#
# COMPACT_ATOMS: atom_id res chain seq x y z
N MET A 1 -1.14 3.56 -26.68
CA MET A 1 -0.26 3.98 -25.56
C MET A 1 -1.15 4.27 -24.35
N GLU A 2 -0.93 3.56 -23.27
CA GLU A 2 -1.66 3.81 -22.03
C GLU A 2 -1.21 5.14 -21.44
N ASN A 3 -2.17 5.96 -21.03
CA ASN A 3 -1.84 7.22 -20.36
C ASN A 3 -1.70 7.01 -18.85
N ASN A 4 -1.08 7.95 -18.16
CA ASN A 4 -0.84 7.84 -16.72
C ASN A 4 -2.13 7.77 -15.90
N GLU A 5 -3.20 8.44 -16.35
CA GLU A 5 -4.50 8.39 -15.68
C GLU A 5 -5.08 6.97 -15.67
N ASP A 6 -5.03 6.26 -16.80
CA ASP A 6 -5.50 4.87 -16.89
C ASP A 6 -4.65 3.93 -16.04
N LEU A 7 -3.33 4.10 -16.06
CA LEU A 7 -2.41 3.31 -15.24
C LEU A 7 -2.63 3.55 -13.73
N ILE A 8 -2.86 4.78 -13.34
CA ILE A 8 -3.16 5.15 -11.95
C ILE A 8 -4.48 4.51 -11.53
N LYS A 9 -5.53 4.62 -12.34
CA LYS A 9 -6.84 4.01 -12.05
C LYS A 9 -6.74 2.49 -11.91
N GLU A 10 -6.00 1.83 -12.80
CA GLU A 10 -5.75 0.40 -12.69
C GLU A 10 -5.03 0.05 -11.38
N LEU A 11 -3.96 0.79 -11.05
CA LEU A 11 -3.23 0.58 -9.81
C LEU A 11 -4.12 0.73 -8.57
N ILE A 12 -4.90 1.80 -8.50
CA ILE A 12 -5.83 2.04 -7.38
C ILE A 12 -6.85 0.89 -7.28
N THR A 13 -7.38 0.44 -8.40
CA THR A 13 -8.34 -0.68 -8.45
C THR A 13 -7.73 -1.95 -7.87
N LEU A 14 -6.50 -2.29 -8.25
CA LEU A 14 -5.81 -3.49 -7.78
C LEU A 14 -5.43 -3.39 -6.29
N LEU A 15 -4.97 -2.23 -5.84
CA LEU A 15 -4.64 -2.00 -4.42
C LEU A 15 -5.89 -2.03 -3.54
N ALA A 16 -7.01 -1.50 -4.04
CA ALA A 16 -8.28 -1.50 -3.33
C ALA A 16 -8.86 -2.92 -3.14
N ASN A 17 -8.57 -3.82 -4.06
CA ASN A 17 -8.95 -5.24 -3.97
C ASN A 17 -10.43 -5.46 -3.63
N ASP A 18 -11.31 -4.82 -4.38
CA ASP A 18 -12.78 -4.87 -4.27
C ASP A 18 -13.36 -4.29 -2.96
N ARG A 19 -12.59 -3.55 -2.17
CA ARG A 19 -13.03 -2.97 -0.89
C ARG A 19 -13.71 -1.62 -1.02
N TRP A 20 -13.63 -0.97 -2.18
CA TRP A 20 -14.26 0.32 -2.47
C TRP A 20 -15.22 0.20 -3.65
N HIS A 21 -16.24 1.06 -3.66
CA HIS A 21 -17.15 1.18 -4.80
C HIS A 21 -16.44 1.86 -5.98
N GLU A 22 -16.95 1.63 -7.19
CA GLU A 22 -16.37 2.20 -8.42
C GLU A 22 -16.32 3.74 -8.37
N GLU A 23 -17.34 4.37 -7.80
CA GLU A 23 -17.38 5.84 -7.65
C GLU A 23 -16.22 6.35 -6.78
N ASP A 24 -15.94 5.65 -5.68
CA ASP A 24 -14.83 6.00 -4.77
C ASP A 24 -13.49 5.79 -5.47
N ILE A 25 -13.35 4.70 -6.21
CA ILE A 25 -12.13 4.41 -7.00
C ILE A 25 -11.89 5.54 -8.02
N ASN A 26 -12.92 6.01 -8.70
CA ASN A 26 -12.81 7.10 -9.66
C ASN A 26 -12.36 8.40 -8.98
N GLU A 27 -12.96 8.74 -7.85
CA GLU A 27 -12.61 9.94 -7.08
C GLU A 27 -11.17 9.90 -6.57
N ILE A 28 -10.76 8.76 -5.98
CA ILE A 28 -9.38 8.54 -5.52
C ILE A 28 -8.41 8.66 -6.70
N SER A 29 -8.73 8.04 -7.84
CA SER A 29 -7.89 8.06 -9.03
C SER A 29 -7.70 9.48 -9.57
N GLU A 30 -8.75 10.29 -9.56
CA GLU A 30 -8.67 11.72 -9.96
C GLU A 30 -7.75 12.51 -9.03
N THR A 31 -7.87 12.31 -7.73
CA THR A 31 -7.02 12.96 -6.73
C THR A 31 -5.55 12.57 -6.92
N VAL A 32 -5.27 11.30 -7.07
CA VAL A 32 -3.90 10.78 -7.29
C VAL A 32 -3.34 11.30 -8.61
N THR A 33 -4.13 11.31 -9.67
CA THR A 33 -3.72 11.83 -10.99
C THR A 33 -3.35 13.31 -10.91
N SER A 34 -4.13 14.09 -10.19
CA SER A 34 -3.83 15.52 -9.96
C SER A 34 -2.49 15.70 -9.25
N ALA A 35 -2.24 14.94 -8.19
CA ALA A 35 -0.99 14.99 -7.45
C ALA A 35 0.21 14.49 -8.28
N TYR A 36 -0.03 13.52 -9.16
CA TYR A 36 1.00 12.97 -10.05
C TYR A 36 1.39 13.96 -11.14
N ASN A 37 0.42 14.63 -11.76
CA ASN A 37 0.67 15.55 -12.87
C ASN A 37 1.26 16.88 -12.42
N ASP A 38 0.83 17.41 -11.27
CA ASP A 38 1.31 18.67 -10.71
C ASP A 38 1.34 18.62 -9.18
N PRO A 39 2.41 18.03 -8.62
CA PRO A 39 2.54 17.89 -7.16
C PRO A 39 2.51 19.23 -6.41
N GLU A 40 3.10 20.26 -6.97
CA GLU A 40 3.15 21.59 -6.33
C GLU A 40 1.75 22.19 -6.24
N ALA A 41 0.98 22.17 -7.32
CA ALA A 41 -0.40 22.66 -7.32
C ALA A 41 -1.28 21.85 -6.36
N TYR A 42 -1.08 20.53 -6.27
CA TYR A 42 -1.79 19.70 -5.30
C TYR A 42 -1.48 20.13 -3.85
N ILE A 43 -0.21 20.34 -3.53
CA ILE A 43 0.21 20.80 -2.19
C ILE A 43 -0.35 22.18 -1.85
N ASP A 44 -0.48 23.06 -2.85
CA ASP A 44 -1.06 24.41 -2.64
C ASP A 44 -2.58 24.38 -2.47
N SER A 45 -3.23 23.27 -2.76
CA SER A 45 -4.67 23.09 -2.54
C SER A 45 -4.98 22.78 -1.07
N ASP A 46 -6.25 22.98 -0.68
CA ASP A 46 -6.72 22.66 0.67
C ASP A 46 -6.51 21.16 0.99
N GLU A 47 -6.67 20.29 0.01
CA GLU A 47 -6.50 18.84 0.17
C GLU A 47 -5.04 18.44 0.42
N GLY A 48 -4.11 19.10 -0.24
CA GLY A 48 -2.69 18.77 -0.18
C GLY A 48 -1.89 19.54 0.86
N ALA A 49 -2.46 20.54 1.51
CA ALA A 49 -1.73 21.47 2.40
C ALA A 49 -0.99 20.74 3.54
N GLU A 50 -1.55 19.69 4.07
CA GLU A 50 -0.95 18.90 5.16
C GLU A 50 0.29 18.14 4.73
N MET A 51 0.49 17.97 3.42
CA MET A 51 1.63 17.22 2.83
C MET A 51 2.77 18.14 2.39
N ALA A 52 2.72 19.43 2.69
CA ALA A 52 3.71 20.42 2.25
C ALA A 52 5.15 20.06 2.63
N TRP A 53 5.34 19.35 3.75
CA TRP A 53 6.65 18.89 4.18
C TRP A 53 7.33 17.94 3.17
N LEU A 54 6.56 17.23 2.35
CA LEU A 54 7.10 16.33 1.33
C LEU A 54 7.85 17.07 0.22
N LEU A 55 7.49 18.32 -0.08
CA LEU A 55 8.23 19.13 -1.06
C LEU A 55 9.70 19.29 -0.67
N GLU A 56 9.99 19.32 0.62
CA GLU A 56 11.36 19.49 1.13
C GLU A 56 12.09 18.14 1.29
N VAL A 57 11.37 17.10 1.66
CA VAL A 57 11.94 15.79 2.02
C VAL A 57 12.02 14.84 0.82
N ASP A 58 10.93 14.72 0.07
CA ASP A 58 10.80 13.79 -1.04
C ASP A 58 9.70 14.24 -2.01
N PRO A 59 9.92 15.23 -2.86
CA PRO A 59 8.89 15.71 -3.78
C PRO A 59 8.40 14.65 -4.76
N GLU A 60 9.24 13.69 -5.15
CA GLU A 60 8.84 12.58 -6.02
C GLU A 60 7.92 11.57 -5.32
N GLY A 61 7.94 11.52 -4.00
CA GLY A 61 7.10 10.64 -3.19
C GLY A 61 5.68 11.16 -2.97
N ILE A 62 5.33 12.36 -3.41
CA ILE A 62 4.00 12.95 -3.19
C ILE A 62 2.88 12.07 -3.74
N PRO A 63 2.88 11.60 -4.99
CA PRO A 63 1.80 10.73 -5.48
C PRO A 63 1.66 9.44 -4.67
N THR A 64 2.76 8.83 -4.27
CA THR A 64 2.77 7.62 -3.45
C THR A 64 2.11 7.88 -2.09
N TRP A 65 2.45 8.99 -1.46
CA TRP A 65 1.86 9.39 -0.18
C TRP A 65 0.36 9.68 -0.28
N VAL A 66 -0.07 10.27 -1.40
CA VAL A 66 -1.50 10.50 -1.65
C VAL A 66 -2.25 9.18 -1.77
N ILE A 67 -1.69 8.18 -2.48
CA ILE A 67 -2.28 6.83 -2.54
C ILE A 67 -2.40 6.24 -1.14
N PHE A 68 -1.34 6.29 -0.36
CA PHE A 68 -1.34 5.80 1.03
C PHE A 68 -2.45 6.47 1.86
N ASN A 69 -2.56 7.78 1.78
CA ASN A 69 -3.57 8.55 2.51
C ASN A 69 -4.99 8.19 2.09
N GLU A 70 -5.24 8.11 0.80
CA GLU A 70 -6.57 7.79 0.26
C GLU A 70 -7.02 6.35 0.58
N LEU A 71 -6.10 5.41 0.63
CA LEU A 71 -6.35 4.02 0.95
C LEU A 71 -5.96 3.64 2.38
N PHE A 72 -5.81 4.62 3.26
CA PHE A 72 -5.28 4.44 4.62
C PHE A 72 -5.93 3.28 5.39
N ASP A 73 -7.23 3.10 5.24
CA ASP A 73 -8.01 2.10 6.00
C ASP A 73 -7.56 0.64 5.76
N VAL A 74 -6.84 0.38 4.68
CA VAL A 74 -6.35 -0.99 4.37
C VAL A 74 -4.85 -1.13 4.54
N PHE A 75 -4.15 -0.05 4.85
CA PHE A 75 -2.72 -0.11 5.14
C PHE A 75 -2.46 -0.57 6.57
N VAL A 76 -1.34 -1.26 6.73
CA VAL A 76 -0.78 -1.60 8.03
C VAL A 76 0.54 -0.85 8.21
N VAL A 77 0.70 -0.18 9.35
CA VAL A 77 1.86 0.66 9.65
C VAL A 77 2.26 0.43 11.10
N CYS A 78 3.44 -0.15 11.34
CA CYS A 78 3.93 -0.36 12.69
C CYS A 78 5.43 -0.68 12.69
N ASP A 79 6.12 -0.38 13.77
CA ASP A 79 7.52 -0.73 13.96
C ASP A 79 7.73 -2.13 14.59
N LYS A 80 6.67 -2.74 15.11
CA LYS A 80 6.71 -4.06 15.75
C LYS A 80 5.83 -5.07 15.05
N ILE A 81 6.33 -6.28 14.86
CA ILE A 81 5.64 -7.32 14.11
C ILE A 81 4.38 -7.84 14.80
N ASP A 82 4.35 -7.89 16.12
CA ASP A 82 3.17 -8.32 16.86
C ASP A 82 2.01 -7.31 16.73
N GLU A 83 2.31 -6.03 16.86
CA GLU A 83 1.33 -4.96 16.65
C GLU A 83 0.91 -4.87 15.18
N LEU A 84 1.84 -5.06 14.25
CA LEU A 84 1.55 -5.13 12.81
C LEU A 84 0.57 -6.27 12.52
N HIS A 85 0.78 -7.42 13.14
CA HIS A 85 -0.10 -8.58 12.99
C HIS A 85 -1.52 -8.31 13.48
N GLU A 86 -1.68 -7.61 14.60
CA GLU A 86 -3.00 -7.18 15.08
C GLU A 86 -3.70 -6.28 14.07
N GLN A 87 -2.98 -5.35 13.44
CA GLN A 87 -3.53 -4.51 12.37
C GLN A 87 -3.96 -5.36 11.17
N ILE A 88 -3.18 -6.38 10.80
CA ILE A 88 -3.54 -7.29 9.71
C ILE A 88 -4.85 -8.02 10.03
N GLN A 89 -5.03 -8.48 11.26
CA GLN A 89 -6.27 -9.12 11.67
C GLN A 89 -7.49 -8.20 11.53
N GLU A 90 -7.30 -6.91 11.76
CA GLU A 90 -8.36 -5.91 11.64
C GLU A 90 -8.69 -5.55 10.18
N VAL A 91 -7.66 -5.36 9.34
CA VAL A 91 -7.85 -4.87 7.96
C VAL A 91 -8.06 -5.97 6.93
N PHE A 92 -7.87 -7.23 7.31
CA PHE A 92 -7.99 -8.38 6.41
C PHE A 92 -9.15 -9.30 6.85
N PRO A 93 -10.42 -8.90 6.59
CA PRO A 93 -11.58 -9.70 6.98
C PRO A 93 -11.87 -10.88 6.06
N GLU A 94 -11.22 -10.99 4.90
CA GLU A 94 -11.47 -12.01 3.88
C GLU A 94 -11.24 -13.43 4.38
N ALA A 95 -10.37 -13.59 5.38
CA ALA A 95 -10.17 -14.86 6.05
C ALA A 95 -9.66 -14.64 7.48
N PRO A 96 -10.02 -15.53 8.42
CA PRO A 96 -9.48 -15.43 9.78
C PRO A 96 -7.96 -15.67 9.76
N VAL A 97 -7.22 -14.71 10.29
CA VAL A 97 -5.78 -14.82 10.50
C VAL A 97 -5.57 -15.22 11.96
N PRO A 98 -4.81 -16.29 12.24
CA PRO A 98 -4.57 -16.71 13.62
C PRO A 98 -3.83 -15.65 14.42
N ASP A 99 -3.94 -15.70 15.74
CA ASP A 99 -3.23 -14.79 16.63
C ASP A 99 -1.70 -14.92 16.46
N PHE A 100 -0.99 -13.85 16.78
CA PHE A 100 0.46 -13.80 16.69
C PHE A 100 1.08 -14.90 17.59
N PRO A 101 1.91 -15.82 17.03
CA PRO A 101 2.49 -16.92 17.80
C PRO A 101 3.73 -16.46 18.57
N TYR A 102 3.56 -15.83 19.70
CA TYR A 102 4.64 -15.32 20.53
C TYR A 102 5.70 -16.39 20.84
N GLY A 103 6.97 -15.97 20.79
CA GLY A 103 8.11 -16.83 21.10
C GLY A 103 8.50 -17.83 20.01
N GLN A 104 7.82 -17.84 18.85
CA GLN A 104 8.13 -18.77 17.75
C GLN A 104 9.08 -18.21 16.71
N PHE A 105 9.31 -16.89 16.68
CA PHE A 105 10.16 -16.27 15.68
C PHE A 105 11.47 -15.76 16.30
N PRO A 106 12.62 -16.24 15.81
CA PRO A 106 13.91 -15.71 16.25
C PRO A 106 14.17 -14.29 15.74
N GLY A 107 13.46 -13.85 14.68
CA GLY A 107 13.61 -12.51 14.12
C GLY A 107 12.46 -12.13 13.20
N THR A 108 12.44 -10.86 12.81
CA THR A 108 11.43 -10.28 11.91
C THR A 108 11.30 -11.02 10.58
N PRO A 109 12.40 -11.43 9.89
CA PRO A 109 12.27 -12.18 8.65
C PRO A 109 11.48 -13.48 8.78
N ASP A 110 11.63 -14.20 9.87
CA ASP A 110 10.92 -15.47 10.09
C ASP A 110 9.41 -15.26 10.20
N TYR A 111 8.99 -14.17 10.81
CA TYR A 111 7.58 -13.78 10.87
C TYR A 111 7.01 -13.56 9.46
N PHE A 112 7.69 -12.80 8.61
CA PHE A 112 7.19 -12.50 7.26
C PHE A 112 7.18 -13.74 6.37
N ILE A 113 8.11 -14.66 6.53
CA ILE A 113 8.10 -15.95 5.81
C ILE A 113 6.87 -16.77 6.24
N TRP A 114 6.60 -16.84 7.51
CA TRP A 114 5.43 -17.53 8.06
C TRP A 114 4.12 -16.90 7.56
N LEU A 115 4.01 -15.56 7.63
CA LEU A 115 2.83 -14.84 7.18
C LEU A 115 2.58 -15.01 5.69
N ASP A 116 3.63 -14.91 4.87
CA ASP A 116 3.51 -15.08 3.42
C ASP A 116 2.97 -16.48 3.06
N LYS A 117 3.46 -17.50 3.73
CA LYS A 117 2.98 -18.88 3.55
C LYS A 117 1.51 -19.01 3.94
N LEU A 118 1.10 -18.37 5.03
CA LEU A 118 -0.29 -18.36 5.49
C LEU A 118 -1.21 -17.69 4.46
N LEU A 119 -0.83 -16.50 3.99
CA LEU A 119 -1.60 -15.73 3.02
C LEU A 119 -1.67 -16.42 1.65
N LYS A 120 -0.58 -17.04 1.23
CA LYS A 120 -0.54 -17.84 0.00
C LYS A 120 -1.49 -19.03 0.07
N GLY A 121 -1.60 -19.67 1.22
CA GLY A 121 -2.48 -20.81 1.46
C GLY A 121 -3.94 -20.45 1.69
N THR A 122 -4.28 -19.16 1.80
CA THR A 122 -5.65 -18.67 1.98
C THR A 122 -6.27 -18.40 0.61
N PRO A 123 -7.25 -19.21 0.14
CA PRO A 123 -7.82 -19.03 -1.19
C PRO A 123 -8.50 -17.66 -1.37
N PRO A 124 -8.36 -16.99 -2.53
CA PRO A 124 -7.64 -17.38 -3.76
C PRO A 124 -6.12 -17.18 -3.72
N GLY A 125 -5.56 -16.75 -2.60
CA GLY A 125 -4.16 -16.43 -2.40
C GLY A 125 -3.92 -14.93 -2.30
N TYR A 126 -3.23 -14.53 -1.23
CA TYR A 126 -2.95 -13.12 -0.92
C TYR A 126 -1.47 -12.90 -0.66
N GLN A 127 -1.06 -11.66 -0.67
CA GLN A 127 0.31 -11.27 -0.40
C GLN A 127 0.36 -9.92 0.31
N LEU A 128 1.18 -9.80 1.35
CA LEU A 128 1.50 -8.52 1.97
C LEU A 128 2.66 -7.91 1.18
N ILE A 129 2.41 -6.76 0.58
CA ILE A 129 3.44 -5.99 -0.13
C ILE A 129 3.85 -4.77 0.67
N SER A 130 5.11 -4.34 0.51
CA SER A 130 5.59 -3.07 1.00
C SER A 130 5.16 -1.97 0.02
N PHE A 131 4.65 -0.86 0.51
CA PHE A 131 4.19 0.24 -0.35
C PHE A 131 4.49 1.59 0.28
N GLY A 132 5.18 2.43 -0.46
CA GLY A 132 5.54 3.77 -0.03
C GLY A 132 6.67 3.80 0.99
N ASP A 133 6.87 4.96 1.57
CA ASP A 133 7.85 5.19 2.63
C ASP A 133 7.14 5.77 3.85
N SER A 134 7.43 5.25 5.02
CA SER A 134 6.89 5.80 6.27
C SER A 134 7.64 7.06 6.72
N TYR A 135 8.79 7.32 6.09
CA TYR A 135 9.74 8.37 6.49
C TYR A 135 10.20 8.24 7.95
N GLY A 136 10.25 7.00 8.44
CA GLY A 136 10.67 6.63 9.78
C GLY A 136 10.97 5.13 9.86
N ASP A 137 10.85 4.57 11.06
CA ASP A 137 11.19 3.17 11.31
C ASP A 137 10.03 2.19 11.12
N ASN A 138 8.85 2.70 10.73
CA ASN A 138 7.68 1.84 10.57
C ASN A 138 7.75 0.99 9.30
N LEU A 139 7.32 -0.25 9.43
CA LEU A 139 6.91 -1.09 8.32
C LEU A 139 5.59 -0.56 7.78
N GLN A 140 5.44 -0.51 6.46
CA GLN A 140 4.23 0.03 5.81
C GLN A 140 3.88 -0.80 4.59
N GLY A 141 2.67 -1.29 4.55
CA GLY A 141 2.21 -2.10 3.44
C GLY A 141 0.73 -2.39 3.47
N LEU A 142 0.30 -3.25 2.56
CA LEU A 142 -1.10 -3.69 2.47
C LEU A 142 -1.16 -5.10 1.86
N ILE A 143 -2.29 -5.76 2.09
CA ILE A 143 -2.57 -7.09 1.54
C ILE A 143 -3.31 -6.93 0.22
N VAL A 144 -2.79 -7.58 -0.82
CA VAL A 144 -3.36 -7.60 -2.17
C VAL A 144 -3.59 -9.03 -2.62
N SER A 145 -4.36 -9.21 -3.70
CA SER A 145 -4.46 -10.51 -4.35
C SER A 145 -3.09 -10.91 -4.90
N ARG A 146 -2.65 -12.12 -4.60
CA ARG A 146 -1.34 -12.63 -5.09
C ARG A 146 -1.27 -12.68 -6.61
N ALA A 147 -2.40 -12.95 -7.26
CA ALA A 147 -2.49 -12.96 -8.73
C ALA A 147 -2.19 -11.59 -9.35
N ASP A 148 -2.40 -10.50 -8.61
CA ASP A 148 -2.22 -9.14 -9.09
C ASP A 148 -0.85 -8.55 -8.76
N THR A 149 -0.05 -9.22 -7.93
CA THR A 149 1.22 -8.66 -7.41
C THR A 149 2.17 -8.24 -8.53
N GLU A 150 2.38 -9.08 -9.54
CA GLU A 150 3.28 -8.75 -10.65
C GLU A 150 2.81 -7.52 -11.44
N ARG A 151 1.50 -7.42 -11.67
CA ARG A 151 0.94 -6.25 -12.37
C ARG A 151 1.07 -4.98 -11.52
N ILE A 152 0.81 -5.08 -10.21
CA ILE A 152 0.99 -3.97 -9.27
C ILE A 152 2.44 -3.48 -9.31
N MET A 153 3.42 -4.39 -9.24
CA MET A 153 4.83 -4.02 -9.28
C MET A 153 5.22 -3.35 -10.60
N HIS A 154 4.69 -3.86 -11.71
CA HIS A 154 4.92 -3.26 -13.02
C HIS A 154 4.36 -1.83 -13.11
N LEU A 155 3.13 -1.63 -12.65
CA LEU A 155 2.48 -0.30 -12.62
C LEU A 155 3.26 0.68 -11.73
N CYS A 156 3.66 0.24 -10.54
CA CYS A 156 4.45 1.06 -9.61
C CYS A 156 5.78 1.49 -10.24
N LYS A 157 6.47 0.56 -10.88
CA LYS A 157 7.73 0.86 -11.57
C LYS A 157 7.53 1.86 -12.70
N THR A 158 6.49 1.68 -13.51
CA THR A 158 6.18 2.57 -14.65
C THR A 158 5.82 3.98 -14.17
N LEU A 159 5.11 4.09 -13.05
CA LEU A 159 4.66 5.35 -12.47
C LEU A 159 5.67 5.97 -11.49
N ASN A 160 6.82 5.35 -11.29
CA ASN A 160 7.82 5.78 -10.30
C ASN A 160 7.25 5.82 -8.87
N ILE A 161 6.48 4.80 -8.51
CA ILE A 161 5.90 4.64 -7.18
C ILE A 161 6.70 3.57 -6.43
N LYS A 162 7.09 3.87 -5.20
CA LYS A 162 7.88 2.97 -4.37
C LYS A 162 7.01 1.83 -3.84
N ALA A 163 7.32 0.61 -4.24
CA ALA A 163 6.67 -0.60 -3.75
C ALA A 163 7.59 -1.81 -3.91
N SER A 164 7.36 -2.84 -3.10
CA SER A 164 8.12 -4.08 -3.14
C SER A 164 7.20 -5.26 -2.86
N LYS A 165 7.50 -6.41 -3.48
CA LYS A 165 6.73 -7.66 -3.28
C LYS A 165 6.77 -8.19 -1.85
N SER A 166 7.76 -7.78 -1.08
CA SER A 166 8.02 -8.32 0.24
C SER A 166 8.40 -7.21 1.20
N MET A 167 8.01 -7.39 2.46
CA MET A 167 8.45 -6.49 3.54
C MET A 167 9.95 -6.66 3.86
N LEU A 168 10.60 -7.66 3.28
CA LEU A 168 12.03 -7.96 3.47
C LEU A 168 12.95 -7.32 2.44
N ASP A 169 12.39 -6.77 1.36
CA ASP A 169 13.18 -6.16 0.27
C ASP A 169 13.61 -4.74 0.59
#